data_357d17acceec3af2135d939edbc9e327
#
_entry.id   357d17acceec3af2135d939edbc9e327
#
_cell.length_a   1.000
_cell.length_b   1.000
_cell.length_c   1.000
_cell.angle_alpha   90.00
_cell.angle_beta   90.00
_cell.angle_gamma   90.00
#
_symmetry.space_group_name_H-M   'P 1'
#
loop_
_entity.id
_entity.type
_entity.pdbx_description
1 polymer ?
#
loop_
_entity_poly.entity_id
_entity_poly.type
_entity_poly.pdbx_seq_one_letter_code
_entity_poly.pdbx_strand_id
1 'polypeptide(L)'
;MEILLIEPSRVGRKMMGQMLEQRGDVVHSFALGGEALDHLRKHPEIEVIITSVEIQEICGLELCWEARVLSNSRNPLYIVVMSSNWERRKAIEALDSGADDFIQKPPDKDELFARLRAADRLLRTQRENHRLARTDPLTGAFNRRHFFDQLRQEIETHGADPLSVVLMDIDHFKKVNDTYGHDVGDLVICQVAGLLIHADGVFGRIGGEEFAWLLPRCSEAAAVEKAERIRRAV
;
A
#
# COMPACT_ATOMS: atom_id res chain seq x y z
N MET A 1 4.61 13.85 0.29
CA MET A 1 4.38 12.69 -0.62
C MET A 1 5.68 12.35 -1.32
N GLU A 2 5.87 11.09 -1.71
CA GLU A 2 6.96 10.66 -2.59
C GLU A 2 6.50 10.84 -4.04
N ILE A 3 7.18 11.70 -4.79
CA ILE A 3 6.79 12.12 -6.15
C ILE A 3 7.87 11.75 -7.16
N LEU A 4 7.48 11.06 -8.22
CA LEU A 4 8.30 10.79 -9.40
C LEU A 4 7.99 11.86 -10.46
N LEU A 5 8.96 12.71 -10.77
CA LEU A 5 8.85 13.78 -11.75
C LEU A 5 9.60 13.39 -13.02
N ILE A 6 8.90 13.33 -14.16
CA ILE A 6 9.50 13.06 -15.47
C ILE A 6 9.31 14.28 -16.38
N GLU A 7 10.39 15.02 -16.61
CA GLU A 7 10.38 16.24 -17.41
C GLU A 7 11.70 16.34 -18.20
N PRO A 8 11.66 16.28 -19.54
CA PRO A 8 12.88 16.35 -20.37
C PRO A 8 13.62 17.69 -20.24
N SER A 9 12.88 18.80 -20.13
CA SER A 9 13.48 20.12 -19.99
C SER A 9 14.21 20.25 -18.65
N ARG A 10 15.53 20.46 -18.70
CA ARG A 10 16.33 20.67 -17.49
C ARG A 10 15.83 21.86 -16.65
N VAL A 11 15.40 22.93 -17.30
CA VAL A 11 14.87 24.12 -16.62
C VAL A 11 13.52 23.79 -15.98
N GLY A 12 12.59 23.18 -16.74
CA GLY A 12 11.29 22.76 -16.25
C GLY A 12 11.40 21.80 -15.07
N ARG A 13 12.26 20.77 -15.20
CA ARG A 13 12.51 19.78 -14.15
C ARG A 13 13.04 20.41 -12.87
N LYS A 14 14.02 21.34 -12.96
CA LYS A 14 14.55 22.03 -11.80
C LYS A 14 13.51 22.94 -11.14
N MET A 15 12.76 23.70 -11.93
CA MET A 15 11.72 24.61 -11.42
C MET A 15 10.61 23.83 -10.70
N MET A 16 10.12 22.77 -11.31
CA MET A 16 9.08 21.92 -10.71
C MET A 16 9.58 21.17 -9.48
N GLY A 17 10.79 20.61 -9.53
CA GLY A 17 11.39 19.96 -8.37
C GLY A 17 11.46 20.91 -7.17
N GLN A 18 12.01 22.10 -7.34
CA GLN A 18 12.06 23.11 -6.28
C GLN A 18 10.68 23.53 -5.76
N MET A 19 9.69 23.65 -6.66
CA MET A 19 8.32 23.99 -6.27
C MET A 19 7.69 22.88 -5.39
N LEU A 20 7.89 21.62 -5.73
CA LEU A 20 7.38 20.47 -4.98
C LEU A 20 8.13 20.30 -3.66
N GLU A 21 9.46 20.43 -3.65
CA GLU A 21 10.28 20.38 -2.43
C GLU A 21 9.91 21.48 -1.43
N GLN A 22 9.60 22.69 -1.91
CA GLN A 22 9.09 23.79 -1.06
C GLN A 22 7.73 23.47 -0.42
N ARG A 23 6.94 22.58 -1.02
CA ARG A 23 5.69 22.06 -0.44
C ARG A 23 5.96 20.99 0.64
N GLY A 24 7.19 20.50 0.75
CA GLY A 24 7.58 19.44 1.68
C GLY A 24 7.50 18.03 1.09
N ASP A 25 7.48 17.90 -0.24
CA ASP A 25 7.51 16.62 -0.93
C ASP A 25 8.94 16.13 -1.14
N VAL A 26 9.10 14.81 -1.21
CA VAL A 26 10.34 14.17 -1.67
C VAL A 26 10.20 13.92 -3.17
N VAL A 27 11.17 14.43 -3.96
CA VAL A 27 11.07 14.42 -5.41
C VAL A 27 12.21 13.65 -6.05
N HIS A 28 11.84 12.60 -6.78
CA HIS A 28 12.74 11.82 -7.64
C HIS A 28 12.55 12.29 -9.07
N SER A 29 13.55 12.96 -9.66
CA SER A 29 13.40 13.63 -10.96
C SER A 29 14.23 13.00 -12.06
N PHE A 30 13.60 12.71 -13.20
CA PHE A 30 14.21 12.06 -14.37
C PHE A 30 13.95 12.86 -15.65
N ALA A 31 14.87 12.71 -16.62
CA ALA A 31 14.71 13.24 -17.96
C ALA A 31 14.06 12.21 -18.89
N LEU A 32 14.31 10.92 -18.64
CA LEU A 32 13.97 9.80 -19.49
C LEU A 32 12.91 8.93 -18.84
N GLY A 33 11.97 8.42 -19.63
CA GLY A 33 10.88 7.59 -19.15
C GLY A 33 11.32 6.22 -18.68
N GLY A 34 12.28 5.59 -19.37
CA GLY A 34 12.82 4.27 -19.02
C GLY A 34 13.48 4.25 -17.65
N GLU A 35 14.36 5.24 -17.36
CA GLU A 35 15.01 5.39 -16.06
C GLU A 35 13.99 5.60 -14.92
N ALA A 36 12.95 6.38 -15.20
CA ALA A 36 11.88 6.64 -14.24
C ALA A 36 11.08 5.37 -13.89
N LEU A 37 10.74 4.54 -14.89
CA LEU A 37 10.05 3.27 -14.66
C LEU A 37 10.92 2.26 -13.90
N ASP A 38 12.21 2.19 -14.19
CA ASP A 38 13.14 1.34 -13.46
C ASP A 38 13.29 1.79 -11.99
N HIS A 39 13.23 3.09 -11.74
CA HIS A 39 13.21 3.64 -10.40
C HIS A 39 11.88 3.30 -9.69
N LEU A 40 10.74 3.47 -10.36
CA LEU A 40 9.42 3.14 -9.81
C LEU A 40 9.31 1.67 -9.37
N ARG A 41 9.87 0.73 -10.16
CA ARG A 41 9.89 -0.72 -9.82
C ARG A 41 10.63 -1.01 -8.51
N LYS A 42 11.64 -0.20 -8.16
CA LYS A 42 12.48 -0.37 -6.96
C LYS A 42 11.98 0.43 -5.76
N HIS A 43 11.08 1.40 -5.98
CA HIS A 43 10.61 2.36 -5.00
C HIS A 43 9.07 2.34 -4.90
N PRO A 44 8.50 1.29 -4.25
CA PRO A 44 7.05 1.15 -4.10
C PRO A 44 6.41 2.21 -3.18
N GLU A 45 7.22 3.01 -2.48
CA GLU A 45 6.80 4.16 -1.68
C GLU A 45 6.36 5.37 -2.53
N ILE A 46 6.69 5.42 -3.82
CA ILE A 46 6.25 6.48 -4.72
C ILE A 46 4.73 6.47 -4.85
N GLU A 47 4.13 7.62 -4.60
CA GLU A 47 2.68 7.81 -4.51
C GLU A 47 2.11 8.56 -5.70
N VAL A 48 2.91 9.48 -6.26
CA VAL A 48 2.48 10.38 -7.34
C VAL A 48 3.50 10.35 -8.47
N ILE A 49 3.01 10.30 -9.69
CA ILE A 49 3.81 10.48 -10.90
C ILE A 49 3.36 11.79 -11.55
N ILE A 50 4.30 12.65 -11.87
CA ILE A 50 4.07 13.84 -12.70
C ILE A 50 4.93 13.70 -13.95
N THR A 51 4.32 13.48 -15.09
CA THR A 51 5.03 13.22 -16.34
C THR A 51 4.64 14.17 -17.46
N SER A 52 5.57 14.48 -18.33
CA SER A 52 5.28 15.14 -19.59
C SER A 52 4.72 14.13 -20.61
N VAL A 53 3.81 14.55 -21.49
CA VAL A 53 3.46 13.78 -22.69
C VAL A 53 4.65 13.62 -23.60
N GLU A 54 5.39 14.72 -23.79
CA GLU A 54 6.54 14.80 -24.66
C GLU A 54 7.81 14.38 -23.90
N ILE A 55 8.04 13.09 -23.72
CA ILE A 55 9.28 12.51 -23.18
C ILE A 55 9.99 11.66 -24.24
N GLN A 56 11.29 11.44 -24.04
CA GLN A 56 12.11 10.63 -24.94
C GLN A 56 12.06 9.15 -24.55
N GLU A 57 12.39 8.28 -25.51
CA GLU A 57 12.43 6.82 -25.43
C GLU A 57 11.04 6.17 -25.41
N ILE A 58 10.18 6.55 -24.49
CA ILE A 58 8.78 6.12 -24.39
C ILE A 58 7.88 7.33 -24.31
N CYS A 59 6.70 7.25 -24.92
CA CYS A 59 5.71 8.32 -24.82
C CYS A 59 5.17 8.42 -23.38
N GLY A 60 4.86 9.64 -22.91
CA GLY A 60 4.28 9.84 -21.57
C GLY A 60 2.97 9.07 -21.33
N LEU A 61 2.19 8.81 -22.38
CA LEU A 61 0.98 7.99 -22.30
C LEU A 61 1.30 6.50 -22.12
N GLU A 62 2.33 6.00 -22.79
CA GLU A 62 2.83 4.64 -22.62
C GLU A 62 3.41 4.44 -21.22
N LEU A 63 4.14 5.44 -20.71
CA LEU A 63 4.61 5.46 -19.33
C LEU A 63 3.45 5.37 -18.33
N CYS A 64 2.33 6.08 -18.56
CA CYS A 64 1.15 6.00 -17.72
C CYS A 64 0.60 4.57 -17.66
N TRP A 65 0.48 3.92 -18.82
CA TRP A 65 -0.02 2.55 -18.90
C TRP A 65 0.91 1.57 -18.14
N GLU A 66 2.23 1.63 -18.38
CA GLU A 66 3.23 0.81 -17.67
C GLU A 66 3.20 1.05 -16.15
N ALA A 67 3.15 2.30 -15.74
CA ALA A 67 3.05 2.66 -14.32
C ALA A 67 1.76 2.12 -13.70
N ARG A 68 0.65 2.12 -14.43
CA ARG A 68 -0.63 1.59 -13.98
C ARG A 68 -0.59 0.07 -13.80
N VAL A 69 0.14 -0.65 -14.64
CA VAL A 69 0.39 -2.09 -14.50
C VAL A 69 1.21 -2.39 -13.24
N LEU A 70 2.15 -1.52 -12.88
CA LEU A 70 2.95 -1.63 -11.66
C LEU A 70 2.17 -1.24 -10.38
N SER A 71 1.15 -0.39 -10.54
CA SER A 71 0.27 0.03 -9.43
C SER A 71 -0.60 -1.13 -8.96
N ASN A 72 -0.84 -1.18 -7.67
CA ASN A 72 -1.75 -2.17 -7.08
C ASN A 72 -2.49 -1.56 -5.88
N SER A 73 -3.43 -2.30 -5.29
CA SER A 73 -4.22 -1.83 -4.16
C SER A 73 -3.42 -1.59 -2.87
N ARG A 74 -2.20 -2.10 -2.74
CA ARG A 74 -1.29 -1.81 -1.62
C ARG A 74 -0.54 -0.49 -1.84
N ASN A 75 -0.11 -0.26 -3.10
CA ASN A 75 0.66 0.90 -3.53
C ASN A 75 -0.08 1.61 -4.65
N PRO A 76 -1.19 2.32 -4.34
CA PRO A 76 -1.93 3.07 -5.34
C PRO A 76 -1.09 4.26 -5.81
N LEU A 77 -1.11 4.51 -7.12
CA LEU A 77 -0.45 5.63 -7.75
C LEU A 77 -1.46 6.65 -8.25
N TYR A 78 -1.13 7.94 -8.12
CA TYR A 78 -1.84 9.03 -8.77
C TYR A 78 -0.95 9.61 -9.88
N ILE A 79 -1.43 9.62 -11.10
CA ILE A 79 -0.66 10.01 -12.28
C ILE A 79 -1.19 11.29 -12.87
N VAL A 80 -0.36 12.32 -12.90
CA VAL A 80 -0.63 13.63 -13.52
C VAL A 80 0.19 13.74 -14.80
N VAL A 81 -0.48 13.97 -15.91
CA VAL A 81 0.16 14.17 -17.20
C VAL A 81 0.21 15.67 -17.52
N MET A 82 1.32 16.13 -18.06
CA MET A 82 1.51 17.52 -18.46
C MET A 82 1.80 17.62 -19.95
N SER A 83 1.20 18.59 -20.63
CA SER A 83 1.51 18.90 -22.04
C SER A 83 1.58 20.42 -22.30
N SER A 84 2.45 20.79 -23.21
CA SER A 84 2.53 22.19 -23.71
C SER A 84 1.37 22.55 -24.63
N ASN A 85 0.75 21.54 -25.23
CA ASN A 85 -0.37 21.70 -26.14
C ASN A 85 -1.67 21.24 -25.47
N TRP A 86 -2.51 22.21 -25.05
CA TRP A 86 -3.83 21.94 -24.52
C TRP A 86 -4.80 21.62 -25.67
N GLU A 87 -4.94 20.34 -25.95
CA GLU A 87 -6.01 19.82 -26.81
C GLU A 87 -6.90 18.90 -26.01
N ARG A 88 -8.21 19.12 -26.08
CA ARG A 88 -9.21 18.25 -25.41
C ARG A 88 -9.01 16.77 -25.72
N ARG A 89 -8.62 16.47 -26.97
CA ARG A 89 -8.35 15.11 -27.42
C ARG A 89 -7.17 14.48 -26.67
N LYS A 90 -6.06 15.23 -26.49
CA LYS A 90 -4.89 14.74 -25.75
C LYS A 90 -5.19 14.50 -24.27
N ALA A 91 -6.02 15.35 -23.66
CA ALA A 91 -6.45 15.14 -22.30
C ALA A 91 -7.28 13.84 -22.16
N ILE A 92 -8.19 13.56 -23.11
CA ILE A 92 -8.96 12.31 -23.13
C ILE A 92 -8.01 11.11 -23.31
N GLU A 93 -7.10 11.17 -24.28
CA GLU A 93 -6.11 10.11 -24.54
C GLU A 93 -5.23 9.83 -23.30
N ALA A 94 -4.85 10.86 -22.55
CA ALA A 94 -4.10 10.70 -21.32
C ALA A 94 -4.89 9.96 -20.22
N LEU A 95 -6.16 10.35 -20.01
CA LEU A 95 -7.04 9.69 -19.04
C LEU A 95 -7.33 8.24 -19.44
N ASP A 96 -7.58 7.98 -20.72
CA ASP A 96 -7.79 6.62 -21.25
C ASP A 96 -6.52 5.75 -21.13
N SER A 97 -5.33 6.36 -21.14
CA SER A 97 -4.04 5.70 -20.91
C SER A 97 -3.72 5.45 -19.44
N GLY A 98 -4.64 5.81 -18.52
CA GLY A 98 -4.51 5.54 -17.10
C GLY A 98 -4.00 6.71 -16.25
N ALA A 99 -3.90 7.93 -16.80
CA ALA A 99 -3.69 9.13 -15.99
C ALA A 99 -4.94 9.43 -15.14
N ASP A 100 -4.73 9.99 -13.96
CA ASP A 100 -5.81 10.47 -13.08
C ASP A 100 -6.12 11.95 -13.36
N ASP A 101 -5.13 12.67 -13.91
CA ASP A 101 -5.28 14.09 -14.17
C ASP A 101 -4.40 14.58 -15.32
N PHE A 102 -4.75 15.73 -15.89
CA PHE A 102 -4.04 16.35 -17.00
C PHE A 102 -3.90 17.85 -16.74
N ILE A 103 -2.67 18.40 -16.87
CA ILE A 103 -2.34 19.80 -16.61
C ILE A 103 -1.61 20.40 -17.81
N GLN A 104 -1.89 21.68 -18.11
CA GLN A 104 -1.15 22.43 -19.12
C GLN A 104 0.21 22.88 -18.61
N LYS A 105 1.23 22.87 -19.47
CA LYS A 105 2.55 23.47 -19.21
C LYS A 105 2.60 24.95 -19.60
N PRO A 106 3.33 25.79 -18.86
CA PRO A 106 3.89 25.51 -17.53
C PRO A 106 2.76 25.42 -16.52
N PRO A 107 2.84 24.49 -15.55
CA PRO A 107 1.79 24.37 -14.55
C PRO A 107 1.72 25.61 -13.67
N ASP A 108 0.52 26.11 -13.45
CA ASP A 108 0.27 27.07 -12.39
C ASP A 108 0.50 26.42 -11.02
N LYS A 109 1.18 27.13 -10.13
CA LYS A 109 1.55 26.59 -8.81
C LYS A 109 0.33 26.23 -7.97
N ASP A 110 -0.66 27.11 -7.95
CA ASP A 110 -1.85 26.92 -7.10
C ASP A 110 -2.74 25.82 -7.66
N GLU A 111 -2.84 25.72 -8.99
CA GLU A 111 -3.53 24.62 -9.67
C GLU A 111 -2.85 23.26 -9.36
N LEU A 112 -1.53 23.14 -9.58
CA LEU A 112 -0.79 21.92 -9.30
C LEU A 112 -0.95 21.48 -7.84
N PHE A 113 -0.82 22.42 -6.90
CA PHE A 113 -0.96 22.14 -5.48
C PHE A 113 -2.39 21.74 -5.09
N ALA A 114 -3.41 22.33 -5.72
CA ALA A 114 -4.80 21.93 -5.51
C ALA A 114 -5.04 20.47 -5.94
N ARG A 115 -4.50 20.07 -7.11
CA ARG A 115 -4.59 18.69 -7.63
C ARG A 115 -3.83 17.71 -6.74
N LEU A 116 -2.64 18.06 -6.28
CA LEU A 116 -1.87 17.23 -5.37
C LEU A 116 -2.55 17.05 -3.99
N ARG A 117 -3.27 18.07 -3.51
CA ARG A 117 -4.13 17.91 -2.31
C ARG A 117 -5.31 16.94 -2.57
N ALA A 118 -5.88 16.95 -3.76
CA ALA A 118 -6.91 16.00 -4.14
C ALA A 118 -6.35 14.57 -4.25
N ALA A 119 -5.18 14.42 -4.85
CA ALA A 119 -4.44 13.16 -4.93
C ALA A 119 -4.17 12.58 -3.54
N ASP A 120 -3.65 13.37 -2.59
CA ASP A 120 -3.38 12.94 -1.23
C ASP A 120 -4.65 12.40 -0.53
N ARG A 121 -5.77 13.10 -0.66
CA ARG A 121 -7.05 12.63 -0.10
C ARG A 121 -7.49 11.32 -0.71
N LEU A 122 -7.40 11.17 -2.04
CA LEU A 122 -7.79 9.94 -2.73
C LEU A 122 -6.90 8.76 -2.32
N LEU A 123 -5.58 8.95 -2.33
CA LEU A 123 -4.60 7.93 -1.96
C LEU A 123 -4.79 7.47 -0.50
N ARG A 124 -5.01 8.40 0.42
CA ARG A 124 -5.33 8.06 1.83
C ARG A 124 -6.61 7.24 1.95
N THR A 125 -7.67 7.65 1.24
CA THR A 125 -8.94 6.90 1.24
C THR A 125 -8.76 5.50 0.66
N GLN A 126 -8.02 5.34 -0.44
CA GLN A 126 -7.76 4.03 -1.04
C GLN A 126 -6.96 3.13 -0.09
N ARG A 127 -5.92 3.65 0.58
CA ARG A 127 -5.13 2.90 1.56
C ARG A 127 -5.98 2.49 2.76
N GLU A 128 -6.79 3.39 3.27
CA GLU A 128 -7.66 3.09 4.41
C GLU A 128 -8.71 2.03 4.04
N ASN A 129 -9.34 2.15 2.87
CA ASN A 129 -10.27 1.13 2.37
C ASN A 129 -9.57 -0.24 2.21
N HIS A 130 -8.34 -0.23 1.69
CA HIS A 130 -7.56 -1.45 1.57
C HIS A 130 -7.21 -2.05 2.93
N ARG A 131 -6.84 -1.22 3.91
CA ARG A 131 -6.57 -1.64 5.28
C ARG A 131 -7.82 -2.25 5.92
N LEU A 132 -8.96 -1.56 5.87
CA LEU A 132 -10.24 -2.03 6.41
C LEU A 132 -10.72 -3.34 5.77
N ALA A 133 -10.46 -3.52 4.47
CA ALA A 133 -10.81 -4.76 3.78
C ALA A 133 -9.96 -5.97 4.22
N ARG A 134 -8.80 -5.76 4.85
CA ARG A 134 -7.82 -6.82 5.17
C ARG A 134 -7.55 -7.01 6.64
N THR A 135 -7.73 -5.99 7.47
CA THR A 135 -7.41 -6.04 8.90
C THR A 135 -8.66 -5.99 9.77
N ASP A 136 -8.56 -6.55 10.94
CA ASP A 136 -9.53 -6.39 12.03
C ASP A 136 -9.38 -5.01 12.65
N PRO A 137 -10.47 -4.22 12.77
CA PRO A 137 -10.37 -2.82 13.21
C PRO A 137 -9.97 -2.67 14.69
N LEU A 138 -10.23 -3.67 15.53
CA LEU A 138 -9.89 -3.63 16.94
C LEU A 138 -8.40 -3.92 17.18
N THR A 139 -7.86 -4.94 16.51
CA THR A 139 -6.51 -5.45 16.80
C THR A 139 -5.46 -5.02 15.80
N GLY A 140 -5.85 -4.64 14.58
CA GLY A 140 -4.94 -4.41 13.46
C GLY A 140 -4.36 -5.69 12.83
N ALA A 141 -4.61 -6.88 13.41
CA ALA A 141 -4.27 -8.17 12.81
C ALA A 141 -5.06 -8.36 11.50
N PHE A 142 -4.65 -9.31 10.66
CA PHE A 142 -5.46 -9.62 9.49
C PHE A 142 -6.85 -10.13 9.90
N ASN A 143 -7.89 -9.72 9.18
CA ASN A 143 -9.23 -10.22 9.40
C ASN A 143 -9.37 -11.64 8.86
N ARG A 144 -10.44 -12.34 9.26
CA ARG A 144 -10.75 -13.72 8.86
C ARG A 144 -10.61 -13.93 7.35
N ARG A 145 -11.22 -13.06 6.55
CA ARG A 145 -11.22 -13.18 5.08
C ARG A 145 -9.79 -13.18 4.54
N HIS A 146 -9.03 -12.15 4.89
CA HIS A 146 -7.66 -12.00 4.39
C HIS A 146 -6.73 -13.11 4.87
N PHE A 147 -6.87 -13.58 6.11
CA PHE A 147 -6.11 -14.71 6.63
C PHE A 147 -6.32 -15.97 5.77
N PHE A 148 -7.58 -16.33 5.48
CA PHE A 148 -7.87 -17.50 4.65
C PHE A 148 -7.47 -17.34 3.19
N ASP A 149 -7.48 -16.11 2.65
CA ASP A 149 -6.97 -15.84 1.30
C ASP A 149 -5.44 -16.05 1.24
N GLN A 150 -4.69 -15.62 2.27
CA GLN A 150 -3.25 -15.88 2.40
C GLN A 150 -2.96 -17.37 2.59
N LEU A 151 -3.74 -18.07 3.41
CA LEU A 151 -3.59 -19.52 3.60
C LEU A 151 -3.77 -20.28 2.27
N ARG A 152 -4.79 -19.95 1.47
CA ARG A 152 -4.99 -20.58 0.14
C ARG A 152 -3.81 -20.31 -0.78
N GLN A 153 -3.34 -19.08 -0.84
CA GLN A 153 -2.19 -18.70 -1.65
C GLN A 153 -0.93 -19.46 -1.24
N GLU A 154 -0.68 -19.60 0.06
CA GLU A 154 0.46 -20.38 0.55
C GLU A 154 0.32 -21.86 0.18
N ILE A 155 -0.83 -22.47 0.33
CA ILE A 155 -1.07 -23.87 -0.07
C ILE A 155 -0.80 -24.09 -1.57
N GLU A 156 -1.23 -23.16 -2.41
CA GLU A 156 -1.04 -23.25 -3.87
C GLU A 156 0.43 -23.07 -4.30
N THR A 157 1.19 -22.23 -3.59
CA THR A 157 2.58 -21.87 -3.95
C THR A 157 3.65 -22.63 -3.17
N HIS A 158 3.27 -23.31 -2.11
CA HIS A 158 4.18 -23.81 -1.07
C HIS A 158 5.02 -25.04 -1.50
N GLY A 159 4.53 -25.85 -2.44
CA GLY A 159 5.24 -27.05 -2.89
C GLY A 159 5.38 -28.10 -1.77
N ALA A 160 6.62 -28.60 -1.57
CA ALA A 160 6.94 -29.64 -0.58
C ALA A 160 7.43 -29.11 0.79
N ASP A 161 7.53 -27.78 0.94
CA ASP A 161 7.99 -27.20 2.20
C ASP A 161 6.95 -27.37 3.34
N PRO A 162 7.33 -27.50 4.62
CA PRO A 162 6.38 -27.62 5.71
C PRO A 162 5.58 -26.34 5.93
N LEU A 163 4.27 -26.46 6.10
CA LEU A 163 3.35 -25.36 6.39
C LEU A 163 2.58 -25.68 7.67
N SER A 164 2.64 -24.80 8.66
CA SER A 164 1.91 -24.97 9.92
C SER A 164 0.89 -23.88 10.14
N VAL A 165 -0.23 -24.24 10.74
CA VAL A 165 -1.25 -23.28 11.19
C VAL A 165 -1.48 -23.53 12.69
N VAL A 166 -1.35 -22.46 13.49
CA VAL A 166 -1.66 -22.48 14.92
C VAL A 166 -3.00 -21.77 15.12
N LEU A 167 -3.93 -22.44 15.76
CA LEU A 167 -5.19 -21.83 16.21
C LEU A 167 -5.07 -21.53 17.70
N MET A 168 -5.56 -20.35 18.10
CA MET A 168 -5.48 -19.84 19.47
C MET A 168 -6.82 -19.27 19.88
N ASP A 169 -7.16 -19.48 21.15
CA ASP A 169 -8.37 -18.95 21.78
C ASP A 169 -8.01 -18.39 23.16
N ILE A 170 -8.69 -17.35 23.61
CA ILE A 170 -8.44 -16.74 24.94
C ILE A 170 -9.26 -17.50 25.98
N ASP A 171 -8.57 -18.23 26.85
CA ASP A 171 -9.19 -19.01 27.91
C ASP A 171 -10.12 -18.16 28.80
N HIS A 172 -11.34 -18.63 29.03
CA HIS A 172 -12.33 -17.98 29.90
C HIS A 172 -12.70 -16.55 29.50
N PHE A 173 -12.56 -16.13 28.24
CA PHE A 173 -12.81 -14.78 27.77
C PHE A 173 -14.21 -14.26 28.13
N LYS A 174 -15.24 -15.11 28.03
CA LYS A 174 -16.59 -14.76 28.48
C LYS A 174 -16.62 -14.32 29.94
N LYS A 175 -15.87 -14.98 30.84
CA LYS A 175 -15.80 -14.60 32.25
C LYS A 175 -15.15 -13.23 32.44
N VAL A 176 -14.18 -12.87 31.62
CA VAL A 176 -13.57 -11.53 31.60
C VAL A 176 -14.64 -10.49 31.28
N ASN A 177 -15.39 -10.68 30.18
CA ASN A 177 -16.48 -9.79 29.79
C ASN A 177 -17.57 -9.66 30.84
N ASP A 178 -18.01 -10.79 31.40
CA ASP A 178 -19.07 -10.83 32.41
C ASP A 178 -18.65 -10.15 33.73
N THR A 179 -17.34 -10.14 34.05
CA THR A 179 -16.82 -9.56 35.31
C THR A 179 -16.41 -8.09 35.15
N TYR A 180 -15.80 -7.71 34.04
CA TYR A 180 -15.13 -6.42 33.86
C TYR A 180 -15.72 -5.58 32.73
N GLY A 181 -16.69 -6.11 31.98
CA GLY A 181 -17.31 -5.46 30.83
C GLY A 181 -16.53 -5.64 29.52
N HIS A 182 -17.21 -5.34 28.42
CA HIS A 182 -16.66 -5.53 27.06
C HIS A 182 -15.45 -4.67 26.76
N ASP A 183 -15.37 -3.45 27.31
CA ASP A 183 -14.24 -2.55 27.11
C ASP A 183 -12.92 -3.17 27.62
N VAL A 184 -12.97 -3.88 28.76
CA VAL A 184 -11.82 -4.61 29.30
C VAL A 184 -11.54 -5.85 28.47
N GLY A 185 -12.56 -6.56 27.99
CA GLY A 185 -12.40 -7.64 27.05
C GLY A 185 -11.69 -7.22 25.77
N ASP A 186 -12.05 -6.09 25.21
CA ASP A 186 -11.40 -5.53 24.02
C ASP A 186 -9.91 -5.20 24.28
N LEU A 187 -9.57 -4.69 25.47
CA LEU A 187 -8.17 -4.48 25.86
C LEU A 187 -7.39 -5.80 25.94
N VAL A 188 -7.99 -6.87 26.49
CA VAL A 188 -7.36 -8.20 26.53
C VAL A 188 -7.11 -8.73 25.13
N ILE A 189 -8.08 -8.64 24.23
CA ILE A 189 -7.93 -9.01 22.81
C ILE A 189 -6.78 -8.22 22.16
N CYS A 190 -6.70 -6.92 22.36
CA CYS A 190 -5.64 -6.08 21.84
C CYS A 190 -4.25 -6.46 22.39
N GLN A 191 -4.16 -6.78 23.69
CA GLN A 191 -2.90 -7.20 24.31
C GLN A 191 -2.39 -8.52 23.73
N VAL A 192 -3.27 -9.52 23.59
CA VAL A 192 -2.92 -10.82 22.98
C VAL A 192 -2.50 -10.62 21.52
N ALA A 193 -3.24 -9.85 20.75
CA ALA A 193 -2.88 -9.55 19.36
C ALA A 193 -1.53 -8.85 19.25
N GLY A 194 -1.21 -7.93 20.18
CA GLY A 194 0.04 -7.19 20.21
C GLY A 194 1.29 -8.07 20.36
N LEU A 195 1.16 -9.26 20.94
CA LEU A 195 2.27 -10.22 21.06
C LEU A 195 2.64 -10.89 19.72
N LEU A 196 1.72 -10.93 18.78
CA LEU A 196 1.83 -11.70 17.53
C LEU A 196 1.85 -10.85 16.26
N ILE A 197 1.38 -9.61 16.32
CA ILE A 197 1.21 -8.77 15.12
C ILE A 197 2.54 -8.49 14.40
N HIS A 198 3.66 -8.58 15.11
CA HIS A 198 5.00 -8.40 14.57
C HIS A 198 5.80 -9.71 14.48
N ALA A 199 5.15 -10.85 14.74
CA ALA A 199 5.79 -12.15 14.61
C ALA A 199 5.94 -12.58 13.15
N ASP A 200 6.87 -13.52 12.89
CA ASP A 200 7.04 -14.10 11.56
C ASP A 200 5.76 -14.80 11.10
N GLY A 201 5.47 -14.74 9.81
CA GLY A 201 4.30 -15.38 9.21
C GLY A 201 3.08 -14.46 9.09
N VAL A 202 1.89 -15.05 8.98
CA VAL A 202 0.63 -14.32 8.79
C VAL A 202 -0.25 -14.54 10.01
N PHE A 203 -0.55 -13.47 10.75
CA PHE A 203 -1.37 -13.51 11.93
C PHE A 203 -2.73 -12.85 11.68
N GLY A 204 -3.82 -13.50 12.08
CA GLY A 204 -5.18 -13.01 11.87
C GLY A 204 -6.12 -13.31 13.03
N ARG A 205 -7.10 -12.42 13.24
CA ARG A 205 -8.25 -12.64 14.10
C ARG A 205 -9.36 -13.27 13.28
N ILE A 206 -9.77 -14.49 13.63
CA ILE A 206 -10.72 -15.30 12.85
C ILE A 206 -12.11 -15.40 13.51
N GLY A 207 -12.21 -15.00 14.77
CA GLY A 207 -13.44 -14.99 15.57
C GLY A 207 -13.42 -13.89 16.62
N GLY A 208 -14.32 -13.93 17.58
CA GLY A 208 -14.41 -12.97 18.68
C GLY A 208 -13.11 -12.91 19.50
N GLU A 209 -12.76 -14.02 20.12
CA GLU A 209 -11.53 -14.24 20.90
C GLU A 209 -10.55 -15.21 20.23
N GLU A 210 -10.86 -15.61 18.96
CA GLU A 210 -10.10 -16.62 18.24
C GLU A 210 -9.11 -15.99 17.27
N PHE A 211 -7.89 -16.50 17.28
CA PHE A 211 -6.80 -16.11 16.41
C PHE A 211 -6.22 -17.28 15.63
N ALA A 212 -5.63 -16.99 14.49
CA ALA A 212 -4.90 -17.96 13.70
C ALA A 212 -3.54 -17.40 13.28
N TRP A 213 -2.51 -18.25 13.30
CA TRP A 213 -1.16 -17.92 12.92
C TRP A 213 -0.65 -18.89 11.87
N LEU A 214 -0.43 -18.42 10.67
CA LEU A 214 0.11 -19.17 9.54
C LEU A 214 1.62 -19.02 9.51
N LEU A 215 2.33 -20.12 9.51
CA LEU A 215 3.78 -20.21 9.56
C LEU A 215 4.30 -20.97 8.33
N PRO A 216 4.62 -20.26 7.23
CA PRO A 216 5.27 -20.87 6.07
C PRO A 216 6.67 -21.39 6.42
N ARG A 217 7.07 -22.49 5.79
CA ARG A 217 8.36 -23.17 6.00
C ARG A 217 8.66 -23.51 7.45
N CYS A 218 7.63 -23.82 8.22
CA CYS A 218 7.73 -24.14 9.64
C CYS A 218 7.19 -25.54 9.89
N SER A 219 8.00 -26.41 10.49
CA SER A 219 7.59 -27.75 10.87
C SER A 219 6.64 -27.69 12.08
N GLU A 220 5.86 -28.76 12.27
CA GLU A 220 4.95 -28.90 13.42
C GLU A 220 5.69 -28.69 14.76
N ALA A 221 6.85 -29.33 14.95
CA ALA A 221 7.62 -29.18 16.18
C ALA A 221 8.05 -27.72 16.45
N ALA A 222 8.52 -27.01 15.43
CA ALA A 222 8.88 -25.60 15.53
C ALA A 222 7.66 -24.70 15.77
N ALA A 223 6.53 -25.02 15.16
CA ALA A 223 5.28 -24.29 15.38
C ALA A 223 4.76 -24.43 16.81
N VAL A 224 4.82 -25.64 17.36
CA VAL A 224 4.47 -25.93 18.78
C VAL A 224 5.37 -25.13 19.73
N GLU A 225 6.69 -25.12 19.50
CA GLU A 225 7.61 -24.33 20.32
C GLU A 225 7.30 -22.83 20.29
N LYS A 226 7.03 -22.29 19.09
CA LYS A 226 6.64 -20.88 18.92
C LYS A 226 5.32 -20.59 19.63
N ALA A 227 4.31 -21.45 19.49
CA ALA A 227 3.02 -21.28 20.12
C ALA A 227 3.12 -21.31 21.66
N GLU A 228 3.90 -22.25 22.22
CA GLU A 228 4.11 -22.36 23.65
C GLU A 228 4.85 -21.15 24.23
N ARG A 229 5.77 -20.56 23.48
CA ARG A 229 6.43 -19.29 23.88
C ARG A 229 5.41 -18.15 23.98
N ILE A 230 4.48 -18.04 23.04
CA ILE A 230 3.41 -17.02 23.10
C ILE A 230 2.48 -17.29 24.26
N ARG A 231 2.02 -18.55 24.44
CA ARG A 231 1.14 -18.93 25.55
C ARG A 231 1.72 -18.57 26.94
N ARG A 232 3.05 -18.60 27.08
CA ARG A 232 3.73 -18.21 28.35
C ARG A 232 3.89 -16.71 28.51
N ALA A 233 3.75 -15.96 27.42
CA ALA A 233 3.87 -14.49 27.45
C ALA A 233 2.55 -13.78 27.74
N VAL A 234 1.43 -14.48 27.59
CA VAL A 234 0.08 -14.05 27.99
C VAL A 234 -0.13 -14.34 29.48
#